data_33d9ea783ba579e0f742cf45aa761a62
#
_entry.id   33d9ea783ba579e0f742cf45aa761a62
#
_cell.length_a   1.000
_cell.length_b   1.000
_cell.length_c   1.000
_cell.angle_alpha   90.00
_cell.angle_beta   90.00
_cell.angle_gamma   90.00
#
_symmetry.space_group_name_H-M   'P 1'
#
loop_
_entity.id
_entity.type
_entity.pdbx_description
1 polymer ?
#
loop_
_entity_poly.entity_id
_entity_poly.type
_entity_poly.pdbx_seq_one_letter_code
_entity_poly.pdbx_strand_id
1 'polypeptide(L)'
;MPVIDVDAHVIETAATFADPYWDPAFTDRRPRVVDLGPRFAWLIDDVLYPKTRGRGAARVGGPAAHEGRPSAFEAAKPDPIGSITLDDVDARCHQMDAEGIDVQVIFPSMFLRGQLAEDPQLQSALCRSYHSWLADRCARRPDRLKWVAVANLRDIPGTVAELRRCRELGAVGVMILGSAGDQHLHHPDVAPFFAAAEELDLPVAVHAGRARAELADLFESPYDQIVLPFTVSMFMGFVDVVAGGVLDRFERLRIVFLEAGCQWLPFLVDRMDHYGEMALQRRFTDYRAKDLPSSYLRRGNVFVSCEVDDRLLPQVIAQFGEDLLVFASDIPHGDREYDAVKELRGRRDVSESAKEKILDDNGRRFYGATMAGAPA
;
A
#
# COMPACT_ATOMS: atom_id res chain seq x y z
N MET A 1 -21.09 12.12 8.40
CA MET A 1 -20.03 12.26 7.41
C MET A 1 -19.47 10.88 7.15
N PRO A 2 -19.37 10.46 5.90
CA PRO A 2 -18.79 9.16 5.54
C PRO A 2 -17.35 9.02 6.02
N VAL A 3 -16.89 7.78 6.12
CA VAL A 3 -15.50 7.46 6.45
C VAL A 3 -14.91 6.64 5.31
N ILE A 4 -13.85 7.18 4.71
CA ILE A 4 -13.08 6.52 3.65
C ILE A 4 -11.77 6.01 4.24
N ASP A 5 -11.66 4.72 4.29
CA ASP A 5 -10.46 4.01 4.64
C ASP A 5 -9.62 3.83 3.36
N VAL A 6 -8.52 4.57 3.27
CA VAL A 6 -7.70 4.61 2.05
C VAL A 6 -6.75 3.42 1.94
N ASP A 7 -6.62 2.63 3.02
CA ASP A 7 -5.68 1.52 3.11
C ASP A 7 -6.21 0.45 4.07
N ALA A 8 -6.87 -0.53 3.49
CA ALA A 8 -7.25 -1.77 4.13
C ALA A 8 -6.74 -2.94 3.29
N HIS A 9 -6.64 -4.11 3.86
CA HIS A 9 -5.99 -5.24 3.20
C HIS A 9 -6.91 -6.45 3.05
N VAL A 10 -6.47 -7.35 2.19
CA VAL A 10 -6.94 -8.72 2.11
C VAL A 10 -5.74 -9.66 2.32
N ILE A 11 -5.95 -10.78 3.00
CA ILE A 11 -4.93 -11.83 3.09
C ILE A 11 -5.28 -12.92 2.10
N GLU A 12 -4.42 -13.11 1.13
CA GLU A 12 -4.62 -13.98 -0.01
C GLU A 12 -4.71 -15.45 0.43
N THR A 13 -5.47 -16.23 -0.35
CA THR A 13 -5.62 -17.68 -0.19
C THR A 13 -5.30 -18.39 -1.50
N ALA A 14 -5.32 -19.71 -1.52
CA ALA A 14 -5.14 -20.48 -2.75
C ALA A 14 -6.13 -20.09 -3.86
N ALA A 15 -7.31 -19.57 -3.50
CA ALA A 15 -8.31 -19.10 -4.45
C ALA A 15 -7.84 -17.91 -5.30
N THR A 16 -6.90 -17.10 -4.79
CA THR A 16 -6.32 -15.98 -5.52
C THR A 16 -5.59 -16.42 -6.79
N PHE A 17 -5.03 -17.64 -6.79
CA PHE A 17 -4.27 -18.20 -7.91
C PHE A 17 -4.96 -19.43 -8.53
N ALA A 18 -6.22 -19.65 -8.24
CA ALA A 18 -7.00 -20.72 -8.85
C ALA A 18 -7.54 -20.34 -10.24
N ASP A 19 -8.03 -21.31 -11.01
CA ASP A 19 -8.80 -21.03 -12.21
C ASP A 19 -10.12 -20.34 -11.84
N PRO A 20 -10.59 -19.37 -12.61
CA PRO A 20 -10.10 -18.94 -13.95
C PRO A 20 -9.02 -17.82 -13.90
N TYR A 21 -8.50 -17.44 -12.75
CA TYR A 21 -7.63 -16.26 -12.58
C TYR A 21 -6.18 -16.53 -12.99
N TRP A 22 -5.71 -17.79 -12.84
CA TRP A 22 -4.32 -18.13 -13.11
C TRP A 22 -4.01 -18.18 -14.62
N ASP A 23 -2.84 -17.65 -14.98
CA ASP A 23 -2.35 -17.66 -16.36
C ASP A 23 -1.93 -19.09 -16.79
N PRO A 24 -2.58 -19.69 -17.81
CA PRO A 24 -2.26 -21.03 -18.28
C PRO A 24 -0.81 -21.22 -18.73
N ALA A 25 -0.12 -20.15 -19.16
CA ALA A 25 1.28 -20.20 -19.54
C ALA A 25 2.22 -20.56 -18.38
N PHE A 26 1.76 -20.39 -17.13
CA PHE A 26 2.52 -20.67 -15.91
C PHE A 26 1.89 -21.77 -15.06
N THR A 27 1.14 -22.70 -15.65
CA THR A 27 0.43 -23.77 -14.92
C THR A 27 1.34 -24.55 -13.98
N ASP A 28 2.54 -24.93 -14.44
CA ASP A 28 3.49 -25.71 -13.64
C ASP A 28 4.17 -24.88 -12.52
N ARG A 29 4.06 -23.56 -12.58
CA ARG A 29 4.63 -22.60 -11.60
C ARG A 29 3.56 -21.91 -10.77
N ARG A 30 2.35 -22.47 -10.72
CA ARG A 30 1.24 -21.94 -9.91
C ARG A 30 1.63 -21.95 -8.42
N PRO A 31 1.40 -20.85 -7.68
CA PRO A 31 1.63 -20.82 -6.24
C PRO A 31 0.87 -21.94 -5.52
N ARG A 32 1.53 -22.59 -4.59
CA ARG A 32 0.93 -23.63 -3.75
C ARG A 32 1.03 -23.25 -2.29
N VAL A 33 0.02 -23.65 -1.51
CA VAL A 33 0.06 -23.51 -0.05
C VAL A 33 0.73 -24.74 0.54
N VAL A 34 1.67 -24.51 1.46
CA VAL A 34 2.35 -25.54 2.24
C VAL A 34 1.89 -25.42 3.70
N ASP A 35 1.40 -26.53 4.24
CA ASP A 35 1.05 -26.63 5.66
C ASP A 35 2.30 -26.83 6.52
N LEU A 36 2.58 -25.91 7.42
CA LEU A 36 3.69 -25.95 8.38
C LEU A 36 3.19 -26.16 9.82
N GLY A 37 1.97 -26.69 9.98
CA GLY A 37 1.31 -26.91 11.27
C GLY A 37 0.54 -25.69 11.75
N PRO A 38 1.11 -24.83 12.62
CA PRO A 38 0.38 -23.67 13.15
C PRO A 38 0.21 -22.53 12.14
N ARG A 39 0.92 -22.57 11.01
CA ARG A 39 0.89 -21.56 9.95
C ARG A 39 1.00 -22.21 8.58
N PHE A 40 0.65 -21.41 7.58
CA PHE A 40 0.81 -21.76 6.18
C PHE A 40 1.89 -20.91 5.53
N ALA A 41 2.48 -21.43 4.47
CA ALA A 41 3.43 -20.72 3.62
C ALA A 41 3.05 -20.89 2.16
N TRP A 42 3.39 -19.91 1.35
CA TRP A 42 3.36 -20.04 -0.10
C TRP A 42 4.63 -20.76 -0.58
N LEU A 43 4.47 -21.66 -1.52
CA LEU A 43 5.55 -22.14 -2.34
C LEU A 43 5.40 -21.52 -3.73
N ILE A 44 6.31 -20.60 -4.06
CA ILE A 44 6.32 -19.85 -5.32
C ILE A 44 7.69 -20.07 -5.94
N ASP A 45 7.73 -20.63 -7.15
CA ASP A 45 8.97 -20.88 -7.89
C ASP A 45 10.04 -21.59 -7.03
N ASP A 46 9.61 -22.63 -6.31
CA ASP A 46 10.40 -23.45 -5.39
C ASP A 46 10.94 -22.71 -4.13
N VAL A 47 10.48 -21.47 -3.89
CA VAL A 47 10.82 -20.69 -2.70
C VAL A 47 9.64 -20.65 -1.72
N LEU A 48 9.90 -20.97 -0.45
CA LEU A 48 8.91 -20.82 0.62
C LEU A 48 8.76 -19.37 1.05
N TYR A 49 7.50 -18.91 1.15
CA TYR A 49 7.16 -17.55 1.43
C TYR A 49 6.00 -17.41 2.44
N PRO A 50 6.14 -16.70 3.57
CA PRO A 50 7.34 -16.00 4.01
C PRO A 50 8.46 -16.95 4.43
N LYS A 51 9.71 -16.45 4.39
CA LYS A 51 10.87 -17.14 4.96
C LYS A 51 10.66 -17.30 6.47
N THR A 52 10.73 -18.52 6.98
CA THR A 52 10.30 -18.83 8.36
C THR A 52 11.39 -18.72 9.41
N ARG A 53 12.67 -18.71 9.03
CA ARG A 53 13.82 -18.71 9.95
C ARG A 53 15.02 -17.96 9.36
N GLY A 54 15.90 -17.49 10.25
CA GLY A 54 17.16 -16.81 9.93
C GLY A 54 16.95 -15.38 9.43
N ARG A 55 17.99 -14.80 8.88
CA ARG A 55 17.96 -13.41 8.37
C ARG A 55 16.87 -13.24 7.33
N GLY A 56 16.12 -12.15 7.42
CA GLY A 56 15.00 -11.89 6.55
C GLY A 56 13.74 -12.72 6.86
N ALA A 57 13.72 -13.48 7.96
CA ALA A 57 12.53 -14.21 8.37
C ALA A 57 11.37 -13.28 8.71
N ALA A 58 10.17 -13.68 8.34
CA ALA A 58 8.96 -12.90 8.61
C ALA A 58 7.84 -13.79 9.15
N ARG A 59 7.01 -13.22 10.03
CA ARG A 59 5.88 -13.94 10.64
C ARG A 59 4.57 -13.77 9.89
N VAL A 60 4.44 -12.70 9.11
CA VAL A 60 3.23 -12.32 8.39
C VAL A 60 3.39 -12.49 6.87
N GLY A 61 2.30 -12.49 6.11
CA GLY A 61 2.28 -12.59 4.64
C GLY A 61 2.18 -14.02 4.11
N GLY A 62 1.93 -15.01 5.00
CA GLY A 62 1.49 -16.35 4.59
C GLY A 62 -0.01 -16.37 4.29
N PRO A 63 -0.52 -17.46 3.67
CA PRO A 63 -1.95 -17.64 3.46
C PRO A 63 -2.75 -17.58 4.76
N ALA A 64 -3.89 -16.88 4.74
CA ALA A 64 -4.77 -16.77 5.90
C ALA A 64 -5.36 -18.13 6.31
N ALA A 65 -5.71 -18.94 5.32
CA ALA A 65 -6.36 -20.23 5.49
C ALA A 65 -5.93 -21.23 4.42
N HIS A 66 -6.05 -22.52 4.73
CA HIS A 66 -5.83 -23.63 3.81
C HIS A 66 -6.79 -24.78 4.15
N GLU A 67 -7.46 -25.35 3.14
CA GLU A 67 -8.42 -26.46 3.27
C GLU A 67 -9.47 -26.22 4.38
N GLY A 68 -10.02 -25.00 4.45
CA GLY A 68 -11.05 -24.62 5.43
C GLY A 68 -10.53 -24.36 6.85
N ARG A 69 -9.22 -24.48 7.10
CA ARG A 69 -8.58 -24.22 8.39
C ARG A 69 -7.85 -22.88 8.35
N PRO A 70 -8.15 -21.90 9.24
CA PRO A 70 -7.35 -20.69 9.38
C PRO A 70 -5.98 -21.01 9.96
N SER A 71 -4.99 -20.17 9.68
CA SER A 71 -3.70 -20.21 10.39
C SER A 71 -3.93 -19.92 11.87
N ALA A 72 -3.04 -20.38 12.75
CA ALA A 72 -3.17 -20.10 14.17
C ALA A 72 -3.13 -18.61 14.50
N PHE A 73 -2.41 -17.82 13.69
CA PHE A 73 -2.36 -16.37 13.82
C PHE A 73 -3.71 -15.73 13.47
N GLU A 74 -4.32 -16.12 12.35
CA GLU A 74 -5.62 -15.58 11.94
C GLU A 74 -6.77 -16.08 12.84
N ALA A 75 -6.68 -17.32 13.32
CA ALA A 75 -7.66 -17.86 14.26
C ALA A 75 -7.67 -17.16 15.63
N ALA A 76 -6.58 -16.47 15.99
CA ALA A 76 -6.47 -15.71 17.23
C ALA A 76 -7.02 -14.29 17.15
N LYS A 77 -7.33 -13.79 15.93
CA LYS A 77 -7.92 -12.47 15.72
C LYS A 77 -9.43 -12.49 15.97
N PRO A 78 -10.03 -11.38 16.38
CA PRO A 78 -11.49 -11.26 16.48
C PRO A 78 -12.16 -11.18 15.09
N ASP A 79 -11.40 -10.89 14.03
CA ASP A 79 -11.91 -10.67 12.69
C ASP A 79 -12.39 -12.00 12.06
N PRO A 80 -13.59 -12.04 11.45
CA PRO A 80 -14.07 -13.24 10.77
C PRO A 80 -13.16 -13.62 9.60
N ILE A 81 -12.79 -14.90 9.48
CA ILE A 81 -11.89 -15.37 8.41
C ILE A 81 -12.40 -15.03 7.01
N GLY A 82 -13.71 -15.10 6.78
CA GLY A 82 -14.31 -14.72 5.50
C GLY A 82 -14.16 -13.23 5.18
N SER A 83 -14.16 -12.37 6.20
CA SER A 83 -13.84 -10.95 6.07
C SER A 83 -12.35 -10.73 5.72
N ILE A 84 -11.45 -11.42 6.42
CA ILE A 84 -10.01 -11.35 6.22
C ILE A 84 -9.62 -11.71 4.77
N THR A 85 -10.26 -12.75 4.21
CA THR A 85 -9.96 -13.30 2.89
C THR A 85 -10.84 -12.75 1.76
N LEU A 86 -11.86 -11.95 2.09
CA LEU A 86 -12.92 -11.54 1.18
C LEU A 86 -13.67 -12.71 0.49
N ASP A 87 -13.62 -13.91 1.07
CA ASP A 87 -14.46 -15.02 0.62
C ASP A 87 -15.92 -14.77 0.99
N ASP A 88 -16.16 -14.07 2.11
CA ASP A 88 -17.44 -13.54 2.54
C ASP A 88 -17.41 -12.00 2.57
N VAL A 89 -17.83 -11.39 1.48
CA VAL A 89 -17.86 -9.93 1.31
C VAL A 89 -18.88 -9.28 2.25
N ASP A 90 -19.97 -9.96 2.59
CA ASP A 90 -20.96 -9.42 3.52
C ASP A 90 -20.40 -9.39 4.94
N ALA A 91 -19.63 -10.40 5.36
CA ALA A 91 -18.92 -10.37 6.63
C ALA A 91 -17.92 -9.19 6.70
N ARG A 92 -17.26 -8.84 5.58
CA ARG A 92 -16.40 -7.66 5.52
C ARG A 92 -17.19 -6.36 5.69
N CYS A 93 -18.32 -6.23 5.00
CA CYS A 93 -19.18 -5.07 5.14
C CYS A 93 -19.74 -4.94 6.57
N HIS A 94 -20.13 -6.02 7.22
CA HIS A 94 -20.56 -5.99 8.62
C HIS A 94 -19.43 -5.55 9.56
N GLN A 95 -18.19 -5.97 9.31
CA GLN A 95 -17.04 -5.50 10.07
C GLN A 95 -16.82 -4.01 9.87
N MET A 96 -16.88 -3.51 8.64
CA MET A 96 -16.80 -2.08 8.33
C MET A 96 -17.88 -1.29 9.08
N ASP A 97 -19.13 -1.78 9.08
CA ASP A 97 -20.24 -1.14 9.79
C ASP A 97 -19.98 -1.07 11.30
N ALA A 98 -19.45 -2.13 11.89
CA ALA A 98 -19.10 -2.16 13.31
C ALA A 98 -18.00 -1.16 13.68
N GLU A 99 -17.06 -0.91 12.77
CA GLU A 99 -15.94 0.03 12.95
C GLU A 99 -16.27 1.45 12.45
N GLY A 100 -17.45 1.66 11.87
CA GLY A 100 -17.90 2.97 11.39
C GLY A 100 -17.22 3.42 10.10
N ILE A 101 -16.86 2.48 9.23
CA ILE A 101 -16.20 2.70 7.94
C ILE A 101 -17.23 2.52 6.81
N ASP A 102 -17.36 3.51 5.94
CA ASP A 102 -18.32 3.47 4.83
C ASP A 102 -17.71 2.87 3.56
N VAL A 103 -16.46 3.20 3.25
CA VAL A 103 -15.74 2.72 2.06
C VAL A 103 -14.35 2.27 2.44
N GLN A 104 -13.95 1.10 1.96
CA GLN A 104 -12.57 0.63 2.05
C GLN A 104 -11.93 0.49 0.68
N VAL A 105 -10.66 0.87 0.59
CA VAL A 105 -9.81 0.58 -0.56
C VAL A 105 -8.87 -0.56 -0.19
N ILE A 106 -8.99 -1.67 -0.92
CA ILE A 106 -8.34 -2.94 -0.58
C ILE A 106 -6.99 -3.07 -1.27
N PHE A 107 -5.97 -3.32 -0.45
CA PHE A 107 -4.59 -3.60 -0.82
C PHE A 107 -4.26 -5.08 -0.61
N PRO A 108 -3.19 -5.59 -1.25
CA PRO A 108 -2.70 -6.94 -0.99
C PRO A 108 -1.87 -7.00 0.29
N SER A 109 -1.83 -8.14 0.97
CA SER A 109 -0.86 -8.42 2.04
C SER A 109 0.40 -9.14 1.52
N MET A 110 0.22 -10.07 0.60
CA MET A 110 1.33 -10.88 0.08
C MET A 110 2.35 -10.03 -0.69
N PHE A 111 1.90 -9.05 -1.48
CA PHE A 111 2.76 -8.21 -2.31
C PHE A 111 3.50 -7.11 -1.54
N LEU A 112 3.19 -6.88 -0.27
CA LEU A 112 4.00 -6.04 0.63
C LEU A 112 5.42 -6.59 0.87
N ARG A 113 5.62 -7.83 0.49
CA ARG A 113 6.92 -8.50 0.55
C ARG A 113 7.84 -8.18 -0.63
N GLY A 114 7.38 -7.35 -1.57
CA GLY A 114 8.12 -6.98 -2.76
C GLY A 114 8.10 -8.08 -3.82
N GLN A 115 9.28 -8.43 -4.29
CA GLN A 115 9.44 -9.44 -5.34
C GLN A 115 9.12 -10.84 -4.81
N LEU A 116 8.15 -11.49 -5.45
CA LEU A 116 7.70 -12.86 -5.14
C LEU A 116 8.32 -13.91 -6.07
N ALA A 117 8.73 -13.51 -7.27
CA ALA A 117 9.38 -14.36 -8.25
C ALA A 117 10.57 -13.66 -8.90
N GLU A 118 11.66 -14.37 -9.14
CA GLU A 118 12.83 -13.84 -9.86
C GLU A 118 12.51 -13.51 -11.32
N ASP A 119 11.69 -14.33 -11.97
CA ASP A 119 11.20 -14.11 -13.32
C ASP A 119 10.17 -12.98 -13.36
N PRO A 120 10.43 -11.84 -14.04
CA PRO A 120 9.48 -10.74 -14.12
C PRO A 120 8.16 -11.11 -14.79
N GLN A 121 8.13 -12.10 -15.70
CA GLN A 121 6.90 -12.52 -16.35
C GLN A 121 6.02 -13.35 -15.42
N LEU A 122 6.62 -14.20 -14.57
CA LEU A 122 5.89 -14.89 -13.52
C LEU A 122 5.36 -13.87 -12.48
N GLN A 123 6.16 -12.87 -12.09
CA GLN A 123 5.70 -11.80 -11.21
C GLN A 123 4.49 -11.07 -11.82
N SER A 124 4.51 -10.76 -13.12
CA SER A 124 3.38 -10.17 -13.83
C SER A 124 2.14 -11.09 -13.84
N ALA A 125 2.33 -12.43 -13.98
CA ALA A 125 1.24 -13.38 -13.90
C ALA A 125 0.61 -13.45 -12.50
N LEU A 126 1.43 -13.38 -11.43
CA LEU A 126 0.96 -13.29 -10.05
C LEU A 126 0.09 -12.03 -9.85
N CYS A 127 0.55 -10.88 -10.32
CA CYS A 127 -0.21 -9.63 -10.26
C CYS A 127 -1.55 -9.74 -11.01
N ARG A 128 -1.55 -10.25 -12.25
CA ARG A 128 -2.77 -10.42 -13.06
C ARG A 128 -3.80 -11.32 -12.39
N SER A 129 -3.35 -12.43 -11.79
CA SER A 129 -4.24 -13.33 -11.06
C SER A 129 -4.91 -12.64 -9.88
N TYR A 130 -4.09 -11.96 -9.05
CA TYR A 130 -4.58 -11.16 -7.92
C TYR A 130 -5.59 -10.09 -8.36
N HIS A 131 -5.29 -9.31 -9.41
CA HIS A 131 -6.19 -8.26 -9.90
C HIS A 131 -7.54 -8.81 -10.35
N SER A 132 -7.55 -9.90 -11.12
CA SER A 132 -8.79 -10.50 -11.61
C SER A 132 -9.62 -11.07 -10.45
N TRP A 133 -8.96 -11.76 -9.52
CA TRP A 133 -9.60 -12.31 -8.32
C TRP A 133 -10.19 -11.21 -7.42
N LEU A 134 -9.43 -10.14 -7.15
CA LEU A 134 -9.89 -9.06 -6.27
C LEU A 134 -10.99 -8.22 -6.92
N ALA A 135 -10.90 -7.96 -8.22
CA ALA A 135 -11.94 -7.29 -8.97
C ALA A 135 -13.29 -8.01 -8.83
N ASP A 136 -13.32 -9.34 -8.97
CA ASP A 136 -14.54 -10.14 -8.78
C ASP A 136 -15.09 -10.06 -7.35
N ARG A 137 -14.23 -9.96 -6.35
CA ARG A 137 -14.66 -9.80 -4.94
C ARG A 137 -15.28 -8.42 -4.71
N CYS A 138 -14.57 -7.36 -5.09
CA CYS A 138 -15.02 -5.98 -4.88
C CYS A 138 -16.25 -5.63 -5.72
N ALA A 139 -16.42 -6.25 -6.90
CA ALA A 139 -17.60 -6.06 -7.75
C ALA A 139 -18.93 -6.48 -7.10
N ARG A 140 -18.89 -7.27 -6.00
CA ARG A 140 -20.10 -7.65 -5.25
C ARG A 140 -20.68 -6.50 -4.43
N ARG A 141 -19.82 -5.59 -3.98
CA ARG A 141 -20.19 -4.39 -3.20
C ARG A 141 -19.37 -3.19 -3.67
N PRO A 142 -19.55 -2.74 -4.93
CA PRO A 142 -18.74 -1.70 -5.54
C PRO A 142 -18.99 -0.30 -4.93
N ASP A 143 -20.06 -0.15 -4.16
CA ASP A 143 -20.38 1.00 -3.34
C ASP A 143 -19.50 1.09 -2.08
N ARG A 144 -19.07 -0.05 -1.53
CA ARG A 144 -18.35 -0.17 -0.26
C ARG A 144 -16.88 -0.56 -0.42
N LEU A 145 -16.57 -1.43 -1.38
CA LEU A 145 -15.24 -2.00 -1.59
C LEU A 145 -14.65 -1.50 -2.90
N LYS A 146 -13.53 -0.84 -2.79
CA LYS A 146 -12.66 -0.41 -3.89
C LYS A 146 -11.36 -1.20 -3.80
N TRP A 147 -10.53 -1.16 -4.83
CA TRP A 147 -9.28 -1.88 -4.84
C TRP A 147 -8.21 -1.20 -5.67
N VAL A 148 -6.95 -1.51 -5.39
CA VAL A 148 -5.79 -1.00 -6.12
C VAL A 148 -5.09 -2.11 -6.90
N ALA A 149 -4.54 -1.75 -8.06
CA ALA A 149 -3.63 -2.61 -8.80
C ALA A 149 -2.26 -2.69 -8.10
N VAL A 150 -1.50 -3.73 -8.39
CA VAL A 150 -0.09 -3.88 -7.98
C VAL A 150 0.79 -3.74 -9.22
N ALA A 151 1.77 -2.84 -9.20
CA ALA A 151 2.68 -2.66 -10.31
C ALA A 151 3.93 -3.56 -10.19
N ASN A 152 4.24 -4.29 -11.24
CA ASN A 152 5.53 -4.95 -11.40
C ASN A 152 6.52 -4.02 -12.12
N LEU A 153 7.27 -3.22 -11.36
CA LEU A 153 8.19 -2.23 -11.93
C LEU A 153 9.45 -2.84 -12.60
N ARG A 154 9.58 -4.17 -12.63
CA ARG A 154 10.60 -4.88 -13.42
C ARG A 154 10.12 -5.27 -14.82
N ASP A 155 8.82 -5.08 -15.10
CA ASP A 155 8.19 -5.25 -16.42
C ASP A 155 7.31 -4.03 -16.71
N ILE A 156 7.92 -2.89 -16.99
CA ILE A 156 7.21 -1.63 -17.21
C ILE A 156 6.21 -1.72 -18.38
N PRO A 157 6.57 -2.28 -19.56
CA PRO A 157 5.60 -2.42 -20.65
C PRO A 157 4.39 -3.27 -20.28
N GLY A 158 4.62 -4.43 -19.62
CA GLY A 158 3.55 -5.29 -19.12
C GLY A 158 2.69 -4.62 -18.07
N THR A 159 3.31 -3.88 -17.15
CA THR A 159 2.60 -3.11 -16.11
C THR A 159 1.73 -2.02 -16.73
N VAL A 160 2.22 -1.25 -17.71
CA VAL A 160 1.41 -0.21 -18.39
C VAL A 160 0.18 -0.81 -19.09
N ALA A 161 0.34 -1.96 -19.75
CA ALA A 161 -0.79 -2.66 -20.35
C ALA A 161 -1.78 -3.17 -19.29
N GLU A 162 -1.28 -3.71 -18.19
CA GLU A 162 -2.09 -4.22 -17.09
C GLU A 162 -2.84 -3.12 -16.35
N LEU A 163 -2.26 -1.94 -16.15
CA LEU A 163 -2.95 -0.80 -15.53
C LEU A 163 -4.19 -0.38 -16.34
N ARG A 164 -4.13 -0.39 -17.66
CA ARG A 164 -5.31 -0.12 -18.52
C ARG A 164 -6.41 -1.15 -18.25
N ARG A 165 -6.05 -2.43 -18.22
CA ARG A 165 -7.00 -3.51 -17.89
C ARG A 165 -7.57 -3.35 -16.48
N CYS A 166 -6.74 -3.06 -15.48
CA CYS A 166 -7.19 -2.85 -14.10
C CYS A 166 -8.16 -1.65 -14.00
N ARG A 167 -7.90 -0.58 -14.73
CA ARG A 167 -8.80 0.58 -14.77
C ARG A 167 -10.17 0.21 -15.32
N GLU A 168 -10.23 -0.61 -16.38
CA GLU A 168 -11.47 -1.14 -16.94
C GLU A 168 -12.21 -2.07 -15.97
N LEU A 169 -11.47 -2.84 -15.14
CA LEU A 169 -12.01 -3.70 -14.10
C LEU A 169 -12.42 -2.96 -12.82
N GLY A 170 -12.22 -1.64 -12.76
CA GLY A 170 -12.66 -0.83 -11.63
C GLY A 170 -11.60 -0.54 -10.55
N ALA A 171 -10.31 -0.76 -10.84
CA ALA A 171 -9.25 -0.30 -9.94
C ALA A 171 -9.31 1.21 -9.73
N VAL A 172 -9.12 1.66 -8.50
CA VAL A 172 -9.17 3.09 -8.12
C VAL A 172 -7.78 3.72 -7.95
N GLY A 173 -6.74 2.93 -7.93
CA GLY A 173 -5.35 3.36 -7.78
C GLY A 173 -4.38 2.23 -8.09
N VAL A 174 -3.10 2.49 -7.88
CA VAL A 174 -2.03 1.51 -8.06
C VAL A 174 -1.03 1.56 -6.91
N MET A 175 -0.69 0.40 -6.36
CA MET A 175 0.32 0.23 -5.32
C MET A 175 1.69 -0.05 -5.93
N ILE A 176 2.70 0.61 -5.37
CA ILE A 176 4.13 0.29 -5.52
C ILE A 176 4.79 0.27 -4.15
N LEU A 177 5.98 -0.30 -4.08
CA LEU A 177 6.86 -0.15 -2.93
C LEU A 177 7.89 0.97 -3.16
N GLY A 178 8.71 1.27 -2.16
CA GLY A 178 9.67 2.38 -2.18
C GLY A 178 10.86 2.22 -3.13
N SER A 179 10.90 1.17 -3.97
CA SER A 179 11.89 0.99 -5.03
C SER A 179 11.35 0.13 -6.17
N ALA A 180 11.95 0.25 -7.34
CA ALA A 180 11.65 -0.57 -8.52
C ALA A 180 12.69 -1.70 -8.67
N GLY A 181 12.58 -2.73 -7.83
CA GLY A 181 13.67 -3.71 -7.68
C GLY A 181 14.93 -3.03 -7.16
N ASP A 182 16.04 -3.11 -7.89
CA ASP A 182 17.31 -2.43 -7.53
C ASP A 182 17.36 -0.97 -7.97
N GLN A 183 16.37 -0.47 -8.70
CA GLN A 183 16.36 0.89 -9.22
C GLN A 183 15.58 1.83 -8.30
N HIS A 184 15.93 3.11 -8.38
CA HIS A 184 15.18 4.20 -7.78
C HIS A 184 13.87 4.46 -8.53
N LEU A 185 12.83 4.92 -7.83
CA LEU A 185 11.54 5.26 -8.47
C LEU A 185 11.67 6.42 -9.47
N HIS A 186 12.62 7.33 -9.29
CA HIS A 186 12.88 8.42 -10.23
C HIS A 186 13.71 8.01 -11.47
N HIS A 187 14.14 6.74 -11.58
CA HIS A 187 14.91 6.27 -12.72
C HIS A 187 14.12 6.49 -14.03
N PRO A 188 14.80 6.91 -15.14
CA PRO A 188 14.11 7.17 -16.41
C PRO A 188 13.27 5.99 -16.92
N ASP A 189 13.70 4.76 -16.70
CA ASP A 189 12.98 3.55 -17.13
C ASP A 189 11.64 3.35 -16.39
N VAL A 190 11.48 3.93 -15.19
CA VAL A 190 10.23 3.88 -14.42
C VAL A 190 9.24 4.97 -14.88
N ALA A 191 9.72 6.00 -15.57
CA ALA A 191 8.89 7.13 -15.99
C ALA A 191 7.64 6.75 -16.80
N PRO A 192 7.65 5.74 -17.71
CA PRO A 192 6.45 5.34 -18.43
C PRO A 192 5.34 4.80 -17.52
N PHE A 193 5.69 4.20 -16.36
CA PHE A 193 4.71 3.81 -15.35
C PHE A 193 3.97 5.02 -14.78
N PHE A 194 4.68 6.06 -14.34
CA PHE A 194 4.06 7.27 -13.79
C PHE A 194 3.24 8.01 -14.85
N ALA A 195 3.72 8.04 -16.10
CA ALA A 195 2.98 8.61 -17.22
C ALA A 195 1.64 7.89 -17.44
N ALA A 196 1.63 6.56 -17.42
CA ALA A 196 0.42 5.76 -17.57
C ALA A 196 -0.53 5.95 -16.37
N ALA A 197 -0.01 5.98 -15.14
CA ALA A 197 -0.81 6.22 -13.95
C ALA A 197 -1.51 7.60 -14.01
N GLU A 198 -0.78 8.65 -14.42
CA GLU A 198 -1.33 9.99 -14.59
C GLU A 198 -2.38 10.06 -15.73
N GLU A 199 -2.11 9.42 -16.89
CA GLU A 199 -3.01 9.34 -18.04
C GLU A 199 -4.33 8.66 -17.67
N LEU A 200 -4.26 7.56 -16.91
CA LEU A 200 -5.42 6.75 -16.52
C LEU A 200 -6.17 7.32 -15.29
N ASP A 201 -5.70 8.43 -14.72
CA ASP A 201 -6.21 8.99 -13.46
C ASP A 201 -6.19 7.95 -12.31
N LEU A 202 -5.13 7.14 -12.24
CA LEU A 202 -4.87 6.19 -11.17
C LEU A 202 -3.83 6.78 -10.20
N PRO A 203 -4.24 7.26 -9.03
CA PRO A 203 -3.29 7.71 -8.01
C PRO A 203 -2.37 6.57 -7.57
N VAL A 204 -1.13 6.93 -7.20
CA VAL A 204 -0.10 5.99 -6.83
C VAL A 204 0.04 5.93 -5.32
N ALA A 205 -0.07 4.74 -4.75
CA ALA A 205 0.22 4.47 -3.36
C ALA A 205 1.63 3.87 -3.23
N VAL A 206 2.54 4.60 -2.59
CA VAL A 206 3.85 4.08 -2.16
C VAL A 206 3.65 3.50 -0.77
N HIS A 207 3.64 2.18 -0.68
CA HIS A 207 3.33 1.46 0.54
C HIS A 207 4.60 1.03 1.27
N ALA A 208 4.59 1.06 2.60
CA ALA A 208 5.62 0.42 3.40
C ALA A 208 5.67 -1.08 3.05
N GLY A 209 6.83 -1.67 3.14
CA GLY A 209 6.99 -3.07 2.77
C GLY A 209 8.45 -3.44 2.53
N ARG A 210 8.65 -4.70 2.14
CA ARG A 210 9.99 -5.22 1.88
C ARG A 210 10.44 -4.92 0.45
N ALA A 211 10.55 -3.65 0.10
CA ALA A 211 10.98 -3.23 -1.23
C ALA A 211 12.40 -3.71 -1.57
N ARG A 212 13.29 -3.78 -0.58
CA ARG A 212 14.69 -4.18 -0.69
C ARG A 212 14.98 -5.36 0.23
N ALA A 213 15.16 -6.54 -0.38
CA ALA A 213 15.44 -7.77 0.37
C ALA A 213 16.73 -7.65 1.20
N GLU A 214 17.74 -6.96 0.68
CA GLU A 214 19.05 -6.76 1.33
C GLU A 214 18.93 -6.02 2.66
N LEU A 215 18.01 -5.07 2.78
CA LEU A 215 17.75 -4.38 4.05
C LEU A 215 17.12 -5.32 5.07
N ALA A 216 16.14 -6.12 4.65
CA ALA A 216 15.50 -7.09 5.53
C ALA A 216 16.46 -8.22 5.97
N ASP A 217 17.35 -8.64 5.10
CA ASP A 217 18.33 -9.70 5.36
C ASP A 217 19.44 -9.28 6.32
N LEU A 218 19.50 -8.00 6.74
CA LEU A 218 20.36 -7.57 7.85
C LEU A 218 19.85 -8.05 9.22
N PHE A 219 18.56 -8.35 9.35
CA PHE A 219 17.90 -8.60 10.63
C PHE A 219 17.32 -10.02 10.71
N GLU A 220 17.36 -10.59 11.92
CA GLU A 220 16.78 -11.91 12.23
C GLU A 220 15.47 -11.78 13.02
N SER A 221 15.30 -10.66 13.73
CA SER A 221 14.12 -10.37 14.52
C SER A 221 12.98 -9.82 13.64
N PRO A 222 11.77 -10.38 13.71
CA PRO A 222 10.59 -9.77 13.05
C PRO A 222 10.29 -8.36 13.54
N TYR A 223 10.58 -8.04 14.80
CA TYR A 223 10.44 -6.68 15.34
C TYR A 223 11.35 -5.70 14.61
N ASP A 224 12.64 -6.01 14.49
CA ASP A 224 13.60 -5.14 13.81
C ASP A 224 13.22 -4.93 12.33
N GLN A 225 12.65 -5.94 11.69
CA GLN A 225 12.24 -5.88 10.29
C GLN A 225 11.04 -4.96 10.04
N ILE A 226 10.09 -4.91 10.99
CA ILE A 226 8.95 -3.98 10.89
C ILE A 226 9.43 -2.56 11.18
N VAL A 227 10.22 -2.37 12.23
CA VAL A 227 10.67 -1.02 12.66
C VAL A 227 11.58 -0.35 11.63
N LEU A 228 12.47 -1.08 10.96
CA LEU A 228 13.49 -0.48 10.09
C LEU A 228 13.29 -0.80 8.60
N PRO A 229 13.53 -2.03 8.09
CA PRO A 229 13.49 -2.27 6.64
C PRO A 229 12.14 -1.95 6.00
N PHE A 230 11.07 -2.22 6.71
CA PHE A 230 9.70 -1.97 6.25
C PHE A 230 9.44 -0.48 6.08
N THR A 231 9.71 0.31 7.12
CA THR A 231 9.51 1.76 7.13
C THR A 231 10.53 2.49 6.26
N VAL A 232 11.81 2.11 6.32
CA VAL A 232 12.89 2.78 5.55
C VAL A 232 12.68 2.65 4.05
N SER A 233 12.14 1.52 3.56
CA SER A 233 11.84 1.37 2.14
C SER A 233 10.81 2.39 1.65
N MET A 234 9.81 2.73 2.47
CA MET A 234 8.85 3.80 2.15
C MET A 234 9.53 5.18 2.17
N PHE A 235 10.44 5.47 3.14
CA PHE A 235 11.21 6.71 3.15
C PHE A 235 12.06 6.87 1.89
N MET A 236 12.68 5.81 1.38
CA MET A 236 13.39 5.83 0.10
C MET A 236 12.46 6.26 -1.03
N GLY A 237 11.27 5.67 -1.11
CA GLY A 237 10.26 6.05 -2.10
C GLY A 237 9.84 7.52 -1.97
N PHE A 238 9.69 8.04 -0.75
CA PHE A 238 9.38 9.45 -0.53
C PHE A 238 10.48 10.37 -1.05
N VAL A 239 11.73 10.09 -0.71
CA VAL A 239 12.89 10.87 -1.22
C VAL A 239 12.94 10.82 -2.75
N ASP A 240 12.79 9.63 -3.34
CA ASP A 240 12.82 9.44 -4.79
C ASP A 240 11.72 10.20 -5.54
N VAL A 241 10.51 10.18 -5.00
CA VAL A 241 9.37 10.85 -5.63
C VAL A 241 9.47 12.36 -5.50
N VAL A 242 9.77 12.84 -4.28
CA VAL A 242 9.73 14.29 -3.99
C VAL A 242 11.00 14.99 -4.47
N ALA A 243 12.20 14.47 -4.14
CA ALA A 243 13.46 15.09 -4.55
C ALA A 243 13.98 14.61 -5.91
N GLY A 244 13.50 13.48 -6.40
CA GLY A 244 13.87 12.90 -7.69
C GLY A 244 13.20 13.56 -8.90
N GLY A 245 12.32 14.56 -8.70
CA GLY A 245 11.66 15.32 -9.77
C GLY A 245 10.48 14.59 -10.43
N VAL A 246 9.95 13.53 -9.82
CA VAL A 246 8.76 12.81 -10.33
C VAL A 246 7.56 13.74 -10.39
N LEU A 247 7.30 14.51 -9.31
CA LEU A 247 6.18 15.44 -9.21
C LEU A 247 6.31 16.69 -10.10
N ASP A 248 7.49 16.98 -10.61
CA ASP A 248 7.72 18.05 -11.60
C ASP A 248 7.50 17.58 -13.04
N ARG A 249 7.58 16.29 -13.29
CA ARG A 249 7.33 15.67 -14.61
C ARG A 249 5.88 15.25 -14.77
N PHE A 250 5.21 14.87 -13.68
CA PHE A 250 3.85 14.37 -13.63
C PHE A 250 3.04 15.22 -12.63
N GLU A 251 2.69 16.43 -13.06
CA GLU A 251 2.13 17.46 -12.16
C GLU A 251 0.72 17.15 -11.69
N ARG A 252 -0.06 16.33 -12.43
CA ARG A 252 -1.40 15.89 -12.04
C ARG A 252 -1.40 14.59 -11.23
N LEU A 253 -0.26 13.92 -11.14
CA LEU A 253 -0.15 12.67 -10.40
C LEU A 253 -0.40 12.91 -8.91
N ARG A 254 -1.31 12.13 -8.34
CA ARG A 254 -1.55 12.09 -6.88
C ARG A 254 -0.81 10.92 -6.30
N ILE A 255 -0.10 11.16 -5.19
CA ILE A 255 0.69 10.13 -4.51
C ILE A 255 0.36 10.13 -3.03
N VAL A 256 0.22 8.92 -2.45
CA VAL A 256 0.12 8.71 -1.01
C VAL A 256 1.24 7.82 -0.52
N PHE A 257 1.71 8.06 0.70
CA PHE A 257 2.68 7.25 1.43
C PHE A 257 1.97 6.59 2.60
N LEU A 258 1.99 5.25 2.65
CA LEU A 258 1.13 4.43 3.51
C LEU A 258 1.91 3.58 4.52
N GLU A 259 1.26 3.28 5.65
CA GLU A 259 1.68 2.31 6.66
C GLU A 259 3.05 2.60 7.31
N ALA A 260 3.31 3.87 7.64
CA ALA A 260 4.49 4.27 8.41
C ALA A 260 4.17 5.37 9.44
N GLY A 261 2.89 5.61 9.72
CA GLY A 261 2.43 6.76 10.47
C GLY A 261 2.83 8.08 9.79
N CYS A 262 2.63 9.20 10.46
CA CYS A 262 3.02 10.51 9.93
C CYS A 262 4.17 11.17 10.69
N GLN A 263 4.63 10.60 11.80
CA GLN A 263 5.58 11.21 12.73
C GLN A 263 7.00 11.38 12.17
N TRP A 264 7.33 10.67 11.10
CA TRP A 264 8.63 10.77 10.41
C TRP A 264 8.76 12.02 9.53
N LEU A 265 7.64 12.59 9.08
CA LEU A 265 7.61 13.73 8.15
C LEU A 265 8.45 14.93 8.62
N PRO A 266 8.29 15.45 9.86
CA PRO A 266 9.06 16.60 10.32
C PRO A 266 10.58 16.40 10.18
N PHE A 267 11.07 15.24 10.61
CA PHE A 267 12.49 14.93 10.56
C PHE A 267 13.00 14.78 9.12
N LEU A 268 12.32 13.98 8.31
CA LEU A 268 12.81 13.65 6.96
C LEU A 268 12.74 14.88 6.06
N VAL A 269 11.64 15.63 6.10
CA VAL A 269 11.46 16.85 5.27
C VAL A 269 12.47 17.93 5.65
N ASP A 270 12.72 18.16 6.96
CA ASP A 270 13.74 19.10 7.41
C ASP A 270 15.14 18.72 6.87
N ARG A 271 15.48 17.44 6.93
CA ARG A 271 16.75 16.94 6.36
C ARG A 271 16.82 17.15 4.84
N MET A 272 15.73 16.87 4.14
CA MET A 272 15.66 17.03 2.69
C MET A 272 15.73 18.50 2.28
N ASP A 273 15.04 19.39 2.98
CA ASP A 273 15.08 20.84 2.71
C ASP A 273 16.49 21.39 2.95
N HIS A 274 17.14 21.02 4.06
CA HIS A 274 18.50 21.45 4.35
C HIS A 274 19.49 21.15 3.21
N TYR A 275 19.47 19.92 2.68
CA TYR A 275 20.32 19.55 1.55
C TYR A 275 19.78 20.08 0.20
N GLY A 276 18.48 20.23 0.08
CA GLY A 276 17.82 20.84 -1.08
C GLY A 276 18.25 22.30 -1.27
N GLU A 277 18.31 23.09 -0.20
CA GLU A 277 18.84 24.48 -0.23
C GLU A 277 20.28 24.52 -0.73
N MET A 278 21.14 23.62 -0.24
CA MET A 278 22.53 23.51 -0.69
C MET A 278 22.61 23.13 -2.17
N ALA A 279 21.74 22.23 -2.63
CA ALA A 279 21.69 21.78 -4.02
C ALA A 279 21.23 22.90 -4.96
N LEU A 280 20.17 23.62 -4.59
CA LEU A 280 19.67 24.78 -5.36
C LEU A 280 20.70 25.91 -5.43
N GLN A 281 21.57 26.04 -4.42
CA GLN A 281 22.75 26.92 -4.43
C GLN A 281 23.95 26.36 -5.25
N ARG A 282 23.74 25.30 -6.03
CA ARG A 282 24.73 24.60 -6.87
C ARG A 282 25.90 23.96 -6.12
N ARG A 283 25.69 23.56 -4.86
CA ARG A 283 26.68 22.79 -4.09
C ARG A 283 26.60 21.28 -4.37
N PHE A 284 25.45 20.79 -4.91
CA PHE A 284 25.23 19.44 -5.42
C PHE A 284 24.68 19.54 -6.83
N THR A 285 25.03 18.58 -7.69
CA THR A 285 24.69 18.63 -9.13
C THR A 285 23.62 17.59 -9.52
N ASP A 286 23.24 16.72 -8.59
CA ASP A 286 22.36 15.58 -8.80
C ASP A 286 20.93 15.78 -8.25
N TYR A 287 20.64 16.93 -7.65
CA TYR A 287 19.28 17.29 -7.23
C TYR A 287 18.40 17.53 -8.46
N ARG A 288 17.26 16.83 -8.51
CA ARG A 288 16.40 16.77 -9.72
C ARG A 288 15.12 17.56 -9.59
N ALA A 289 14.64 17.82 -8.37
CA ALA A 289 13.43 18.61 -8.14
C ALA A 289 13.70 20.11 -8.38
N LYS A 290 12.66 20.84 -8.80
CA LYS A 290 12.74 22.29 -9.07
C LYS A 290 12.69 23.12 -7.81
N ASP A 291 11.98 22.63 -6.79
CA ASP A 291 11.71 23.33 -5.52
C ASP A 291 12.16 22.51 -4.32
N LEU A 292 12.12 23.14 -3.12
CA LEU A 292 12.37 22.44 -1.86
C LEU A 292 11.31 21.36 -1.58
N PRO A 293 11.70 20.21 -1.02
CA PRO A 293 10.80 19.12 -0.67
C PRO A 293 9.54 19.53 0.08
N SER A 294 9.63 20.41 1.07
CA SER A 294 8.48 20.91 1.83
C SER A 294 7.42 21.64 0.97
N SER A 295 7.82 22.22 -0.15
CA SER A 295 6.90 22.92 -1.05
C SER A 295 5.95 21.96 -1.78
N TYR A 296 6.42 20.74 -2.10
CA TYR A 296 5.61 19.72 -2.77
C TYR A 296 4.45 19.23 -1.89
N LEU A 297 4.66 19.16 -0.57
CA LEU A 297 3.61 18.75 0.37
C LEU A 297 2.42 19.72 0.41
N ARG A 298 2.61 20.97 -0.04
CA ARG A 298 1.58 22.01 -0.09
C ARG A 298 0.86 22.10 -1.43
N ARG A 299 1.29 21.33 -2.44
CA ARG A 299 0.67 21.34 -3.78
C ARG A 299 -0.69 20.65 -3.82
N GLY A 300 -1.03 19.85 -2.81
CA GLY A 300 -2.33 19.18 -2.69
C GLY A 300 -2.45 17.89 -3.49
N ASN A 301 -1.35 17.34 -3.99
CA ASN A 301 -1.27 16.07 -4.70
C ASN A 301 -0.35 15.03 -4.01
N VAL A 302 0.19 15.37 -2.85
CA VAL A 302 0.94 14.46 -1.97
C VAL A 302 0.14 14.22 -0.70
N PHE A 303 0.00 12.95 -0.31
CA PHE A 303 -0.74 12.52 0.86
C PHE A 303 0.09 11.55 1.69
N VAL A 304 -0.23 11.45 2.98
CA VAL A 304 0.43 10.55 3.93
C VAL A 304 -0.63 9.96 4.85
N SER A 305 -0.63 8.65 5.07
CA SER A 305 -1.47 8.06 6.10
C SER A 305 -0.99 8.47 7.48
N CYS A 306 -1.93 8.73 8.38
CA CYS A 306 -1.65 8.84 9.80
C CYS A 306 -2.31 7.68 10.53
N GLU A 307 -1.64 7.18 11.54
CA GLU A 307 -2.23 6.28 12.50
C GLU A 307 -2.99 7.08 13.56
N VAL A 308 -4.10 6.54 14.03
CA VAL A 308 -4.99 7.28 14.92
C VAL A 308 -4.37 7.56 16.28
N ASP A 309 -3.39 6.76 16.70
CA ASP A 309 -2.61 6.89 17.91
C ASP A 309 -1.28 7.65 17.73
N ASP A 310 -0.97 8.13 16.53
CA ASP A 310 0.23 8.96 16.26
C ASP A 310 0.33 10.12 17.26
N ARG A 311 1.35 10.06 18.12
CA ARG A 311 1.52 11.04 19.22
C ARG A 311 1.90 12.42 18.73
N LEU A 312 2.56 12.52 17.57
CA LEU A 312 2.97 13.78 16.97
C LEU A 312 2.01 14.26 15.88
N LEU A 313 0.83 13.65 15.73
CA LEU A 313 -0.19 14.08 14.76
C LEU A 313 -0.52 15.59 14.84
N PRO A 314 -0.74 16.18 16.04
CA PRO A 314 -0.99 17.61 16.12
C PRO A 314 0.18 18.47 15.63
N GLN A 315 1.43 18.05 15.86
CA GLN A 315 2.61 18.76 15.42
C GLN A 315 2.79 18.67 13.89
N VAL A 316 2.50 17.50 13.30
CA VAL A 316 2.50 17.31 11.84
C VAL A 316 1.45 18.19 11.20
N ILE A 317 0.22 18.24 11.75
CA ILE A 317 -0.85 19.15 11.30
C ILE A 317 -0.40 20.61 11.38
N ALA A 318 0.19 21.02 12.50
CA ALA A 318 0.66 22.40 12.69
C ALA A 318 1.76 22.80 11.70
N GLN A 319 2.62 21.88 11.31
CA GLN A 319 3.76 22.16 10.40
C GLN A 319 3.38 22.07 8.93
N PHE A 320 2.58 21.08 8.53
CA PHE A 320 2.30 20.75 7.13
C PHE A 320 0.84 21.00 6.71
N GLY A 321 -0.05 21.23 7.66
CA GLY A 321 -1.49 21.35 7.43
C GLY A 321 -2.22 20.01 7.52
N GLU A 322 -3.54 20.07 7.55
CA GLU A 322 -4.43 18.93 7.68
C GLU A 322 -4.81 18.30 6.32
N ASP A 323 -4.51 19.00 5.22
CA ASP A 323 -4.95 18.63 3.86
C ASP A 323 -4.16 17.45 3.24
N LEU A 324 -3.03 17.05 3.83
CA LEU A 324 -2.23 15.94 3.32
C LEU A 324 -2.49 14.61 4.01
N LEU A 325 -3.17 14.62 5.16
CA LEU A 325 -3.31 13.42 5.99
C LEU A 325 -4.56 12.63 5.60
N VAL A 326 -4.43 11.31 5.53
CA VAL A 326 -5.52 10.38 5.20
C VAL A 326 -5.64 9.29 6.25
N PHE A 327 -6.85 8.76 6.43
CA PHE A 327 -7.17 7.68 7.35
C PHE A 327 -6.90 6.32 6.71
N ALA A 328 -6.23 5.45 7.46
CA ALA A 328 -5.99 4.06 7.14
C ALA A 328 -6.35 3.19 8.35
N SER A 329 -7.08 2.10 8.13
CA SER A 329 -7.44 1.17 9.20
C SER A 329 -6.49 0.00 9.32
N ASP A 330 -5.81 -0.32 8.24
CA ASP A 330 -4.97 -1.50 8.08
C ASP A 330 -5.69 -2.84 8.37
N ILE A 331 -7.04 -2.87 8.30
CA ILE A 331 -7.81 -4.11 8.46
C ILE A 331 -7.41 -5.10 7.34
N PRO A 332 -7.05 -6.36 7.60
CA PRO A 332 -7.15 -7.10 8.88
C PRO A 332 -5.78 -7.38 9.54
N HIS A 333 -4.77 -6.55 9.34
CA HIS A 333 -3.46 -6.80 9.93
C HIS A 333 -3.50 -6.81 11.46
N GLY A 334 -2.58 -7.50 12.09
CA GLY A 334 -2.66 -7.77 13.54
C GLY A 334 -2.07 -6.68 14.42
N ASP A 335 -1.44 -5.69 13.83
CA ASP A 335 -0.82 -4.52 14.45
C ASP A 335 -1.66 -3.25 14.30
N ARG A 336 -2.86 -3.36 13.69
CA ARG A 336 -3.82 -2.26 13.57
C ARG A 336 -4.44 -1.85 14.90
N GLU A 337 -4.90 -0.61 14.98
CA GLU A 337 -5.76 -0.15 16.07
C GLU A 337 -7.22 -0.53 15.80
N TYR A 338 -7.84 -1.21 16.79
CA TYR A 338 -9.27 -1.53 16.76
C TYR A 338 -10.09 -0.29 17.14
N ASP A 339 -11.31 -0.15 16.61
CA ASP A 339 -12.13 1.05 16.82
C ASP A 339 -11.47 2.38 16.36
N ALA A 340 -10.56 2.32 15.36
CA ALA A 340 -9.72 3.43 14.93
C ALA A 340 -10.50 4.72 14.62
N VAL A 341 -11.67 4.63 13.97
CA VAL A 341 -12.53 5.79 13.69
C VAL A 341 -13.01 6.46 14.98
N LYS A 342 -13.42 5.67 15.97
CA LYS A 342 -13.89 6.16 17.26
C LYS A 342 -12.73 6.79 18.04
N GLU A 343 -11.54 6.20 17.97
CA GLU A 343 -10.34 6.74 18.61
C GLU A 343 -9.98 8.10 18.04
N LEU A 344 -9.87 8.24 16.71
CA LEU A 344 -9.59 9.52 16.07
C LEU A 344 -10.65 10.57 16.39
N ARG A 345 -11.92 10.21 16.35
CA ARG A 345 -13.02 11.13 16.74
C ARG A 345 -12.93 11.56 18.20
N GLY A 346 -12.43 10.69 19.09
CA GLY A 346 -12.25 10.96 20.52
C GLY A 346 -11.03 11.84 20.86
N ARG A 347 -10.10 12.05 19.96
CA ARG A 347 -8.91 12.87 20.18
C ARG A 347 -9.26 14.33 20.43
N ARG A 348 -8.80 14.87 21.56
CA ARG A 348 -9.04 16.27 21.96
C ARG A 348 -7.95 17.23 21.48
N ASP A 349 -6.85 16.70 21.04
CA ASP A 349 -5.66 17.41 20.54
C ASP A 349 -5.67 17.60 19.01
N VAL A 350 -6.72 17.10 18.34
CA VAL A 350 -6.97 17.24 16.89
C VAL A 350 -8.29 17.99 16.70
N SER A 351 -8.29 19.03 15.84
CA SER A 351 -9.50 19.81 15.54
C SER A 351 -10.56 18.98 14.82
N GLU A 352 -11.84 19.35 14.96
CA GLU A 352 -12.92 18.66 14.21
C GLU A 352 -12.73 18.78 12.70
N SER A 353 -12.27 19.94 12.19
CA SER A 353 -11.94 20.13 10.78
C SER A 353 -10.86 19.12 10.29
N ALA A 354 -9.80 18.93 11.07
CA ALA A 354 -8.75 17.98 10.72
C ALA A 354 -9.28 16.54 10.72
N LYS A 355 -10.11 16.16 11.70
CA LYS A 355 -10.74 14.83 11.75
C LYS A 355 -11.61 14.57 10.53
N GLU A 356 -12.43 15.55 10.13
CA GLU A 356 -13.30 15.47 8.96
C GLU A 356 -12.47 15.25 7.68
N LYS A 357 -11.43 16.04 7.48
CA LYS A 357 -10.53 15.91 6.33
C LYS A 357 -9.81 14.57 6.30
N ILE A 358 -9.28 14.12 7.43
CA ILE A 358 -8.56 12.85 7.55
C ILE A 358 -9.50 11.68 7.24
N LEU A 359 -10.73 11.70 7.79
CA LEU A 359 -11.66 10.58 7.66
C LEU A 359 -12.36 10.52 6.28
N ASP A 360 -12.52 11.64 5.58
CA ASP A 360 -13.31 11.68 4.33
C ASP A 360 -12.65 12.50 3.21
N ASP A 361 -12.58 13.84 3.36
CA ASP A 361 -12.27 14.77 2.27
C ASP A 361 -10.96 14.44 1.55
N ASN A 362 -9.90 14.16 2.30
CA ASN A 362 -8.58 13.90 1.74
C ASN A 362 -8.52 12.56 1.00
N GLY A 363 -9.21 11.53 1.50
CA GLY A 363 -9.35 10.25 0.80
C GLY A 363 -10.06 10.43 -0.55
N ARG A 364 -11.15 11.21 -0.58
CA ARG A 364 -11.86 11.57 -1.83
C ARG A 364 -10.96 12.35 -2.78
N ARG A 365 -10.22 13.30 -2.29
CA ARG A 365 -9.28 14.10 -3.11
C ARG A 365 -8.17 13.24 -3.66
N PHE A 366 -7.65 12.32 -2.87
CA PHE A 366 -6.60 11.40 -3.31
C PHE A 366 -7.09 10.48 -4.43
N TYR A 367 -8.20 9.78 -4.24
CA TYR A 367 -8.73 8.86 -5.26
C TYR A 367 -9.47 9.58 -6.40
N GLY A 368 -9.97 10.80 -6.18
CA GLY A 368 -10.63 11.63 -7.20
C GLY A 368 -11.84 10.97 -7.85
N ALA A 369 -11.95 11.06 -9.18
CA ALA A 369 -13.09 10.55 -9.93
C ALA A 369 -13.28 9.02 -9.82
N THR A 370 -12.26 8.28 -9.43
CA THR A 370 -12.34 6.82 -9.22
C THR A 370 -13.22 6.43 -8.02
N MET A 371 -13.51 7.38 -7.11
CA MET A 371 -14.45 7.21 -6.00
C MET A 371 -15.91 7.46 -6.37
N ALA A 372 -16.23 7.64 -7.65
CA ALA A 372 -17.62 7.81 -8.09
C ALA A 372 -18.49 6.63 -7.61
N GLY A 373 -19.66 6.96 -7.04
CA GLY A 373 -20.58 5.97 -6.45
C GLY A 373 -20.29 5.61 -4.98
N ALA A 374 -19.23 6.14 -4.35
CA ALA A 374 -19.08 6.07 -2.91
C ALA A 374 -20.16 6.94 -2.21
N PRO A 375 -20.63 6.56 -1.01
CA PRO A 375 -21.59 7.37 -0.23
C PRO A 375 -21.13 8.82 -0.07
N ALA A 376 -22.07 9.75 -0.13
CA ALA A 376 -21.82 11.18 0.03
C ALA A 376 -21.83 11.60 1.50
#